data_5837e1dfddb192f87e9be95d0dcf34c3
#
_entry.id   5837e1dfddb192f87e9be95d0dcf34c3
#
_cell.length_a   1.000
_cell.length_b   1.000
_cell.length_c   1.000
_cell.angle_alpha   90.00
_cell.angle_beta   90.00
_cell.angle_gamma   90.00
#
_symmetry.space_group_name_H-M   'P 1'
#
loop_
_entity.id
_entity.type
_entity.pdbx_description
1 polymer ?
#
loop_
_entity_poly.entity_id
_entity_poly.type
_entity_poly.pdbx_seq_one_letter_code
_entity_poly.pdbx_strand_id
1 'polypeptide(L)'
;MDGLKGKVVIITGGAGLLGSSYCRACAEAGCKVILVDVDKKGKKLADEIGADFFDTDITSESDVKKLVESVIKKHGKIDALVNNAYPRNKDYGKKFEDVTYDSFCENISMHLGGYFLMAREVSKMMMKQKSGVIINKGSIYGFAAPRFGIYKGTKMTMPVEYAAIKGGVINLTRYLASYLGEYNIRVNCISPGGVFNGQPAELVKSYSKKTVAGKGMLDKNDLSGTLIFLLSDASKHITGQNIVVDDGWSL
;
A
#
# COMPACT_ATOMS: atom_id res chain seq x y z
N MET A 1 20.94 0.45 4.45
CA MET A 1 20.14 1.09 5.52
C MET A 1 20.08 0.13 6.69
N ASP A 2 20.52 0.60 7.84
CA ASP A 2 20.64 -0.25 9.02
C ASP A 2 19.29 -0.64 9.61
N GLY A 3 19.27 -1.76 10.33
CA GLY A 3 18.11 -2.20 11.09
C GLY A 3 17.05 -3.01 10.32
N LEU A 4 17.30 -3.42 9.06
CA LEU A 4 16.32 -4.20 8.28
C LEU A 4 16.58 -5.70 8.26
N LYS A 5 17.85 -6.11 8.40
CA LYS A 5 18.24 -7.52 8.34
C LYS A 5 17.49 -8.37 9.37
N GLY A 6 16.78 -9.38 8.91
CA GLY A 6 16.02 -10.30 9.74
C GLY A 6 14.68 -9.75 10.26
N LYS A 7 14.26 -8.51 9.91
CA LYS A 7 12.91 -8.01 10.20
C LYS A 7 11.86 -8.82 9.43
N VAL A 8 10.79 -9.21 10.09
CA VAL A 8 9.63 -9.90 9.51
C VAL A 8 8.66 -8.87 8.98
N VAL A 9 8.48 -8.81 7.67
CA VAL A 9 7.71 -7.78 6.96
C VAL A 9 6.57 -8.42 6.19
N ILE A 10 5.33 -8.15 6.58
CA ILE A 10 4.13 -8.57 5.84
C ILE A 10 3.85 -7.53 4.75
N ILE A 11 3.67 -7.99 3.50
CA ILE A 11 3.35 -7.15 2.34
C ILE A 11 2.10 -7.68 1.68
N THR A 12 0.98 -6.94 1.78
CA THR A 12 -0.30 -7.33 1.16
C THR A 12 -0.35 -6.88 -0.30
N GLY A 13 -1.00 -7.67 -1.15
CA GLY A 13 -1.00 -7.44 -2.60
C GLY A 13 0.40 -7.65 -3.20
N GLY A 14 1.17 -8.58 -2.64
CA GLY A 14 2.57 -8.81 -2.99
C GLY A 14 2.80 -9.36 -4.38
N ALA A 15 1.79 -9.96 -5.02
CA ALA A 15 1.85 -10.42 -6.42
C ALA A 15 1.57 -9.28 -7.43
N GLY A 16 1.04 -8.14 -6.96
CA GLY A 16 0.71 -6.99 -7.80
C GLY A 16 1.93 -6.18 -8.27
N LEU A 17 1.66 -5.16 -9.11
CA LEU A 17 2.70 -4.31 -9.74
C LEU A 17 3.69 -3.73 -8.71
N LEU A 18 3.20 -3.02 -7.71
CA LEU A 18 4.04 -2.39 -6.68
C LEU A 18 4.43 -3.38 -5.58
N GLY A 19 3.52 -4.29 -5.22
CA GLY A 19 3.80 -5.30 -4.20
C GLY A 19 5.00 -6.18 -4.55
N SER A 20 5.12 -6.58 -5.81
CA SER A 20 6.26 -7.38 -6.28
C SER A 20 7.59 -6.62 -6.17
N SER A 21 7.60 -5.32 -6.49
CA SER A 21 8.77 -4.47 -6.32
C SER A 21 9.13 -4.30 -4.83
N TYR A 22 8.14 -4.09 -3.98
CA TYR A 22 8.33 -3.99 -2.52
C TYR A 22 8.88 -5.28 -1.91
N CYS A 23 8.36 -6.45 -2.34
CA CYS A 23 8.84 -7.74 -1.88
C CYS A 23 10.33 -7.95 -2.24
N ARG A 24 10.72 -7.65 -3.50
CA ARG A 24 12.11 -7.73 -3.93
C ARG A 24 13.01 -6.80 -3.14
N ALA A 25 12.65 -5.53 -3.03
CA ALA A 25 13.44 -4.54 -2.29
C ALA A 25 13.61 -4.90 -0.81
N CYS A 26 12.57 -5.42 -0.15
CA CYS A 26 12.67 -5.88 1.23
C CYS A 26 13.55 -7.13 1.37
N ALA A 27 13.46 -8.08 0.43
CA ALA A 27 14.32 -9.27 0.41
C ALA A 27 15.80 -8.89 0.20
N GLU A 28 16.10 -8.00 -0.75
CA GLU A 28 17.44 -7.45 -1.01
C GLU A 28 18.00 -6.71 0.21
N ALA A 29 17.13 -6.04 1.00
CA ALA A 29 17.52 -5.41 2.26
C ALA A 29 17.70 -6.40 3.42
N GLY A 30 17.53 -7.72 3.18
CA GLY A 30 17.73 -8.78 4.15
C GLY A 30 16.53 -9.03 5.09
N CYS A 31 15.34 -8.53 4.75
CA CYS A 31 14.12 -8.81 5.51
C CYS A 31 13.64 -10.26 5.27
N LYS A 32 12.94 -10.82 6.24
CA LYS A 32 12.09 -12.00 6.08
C LYS A 32 10.75 -11.55 5.54
N VAL A 33 10.53 -11.69 4.23
CA VAL A 33 9.33 -11.20 3.56
C VAL A 33 8.20 -12.22 3.68
N ILE A 34 7.03 -11.74 4.07
CA ILE A 34 5.76 -12.45 4.07
C ILE A 34 4.91 -11.86 2.96
N LEU A 35 4.89 -12.52 1.81
CA LEU A 35 4.10 -12.13 0.65
C LEU A 35 2.67 -12.63 0.81
N VAL A 36 1.73 -11.70 0.87
CA VAL A 36 0.30 -11.97 1.04
C VAL A 36 -0.46 -11.54 -0.21
N ASP A 37 -1.16 -12.46 -0.85
CA ASP A 37 -2.00 -12.17 -2.01
C ASP A 37 -3.04 -13.28 -2.22
N VAL A 38 -4.15 -12.97 -2.90
CA VAL A 38 -5.12 -13.96 -3.39
C VAL A 38 -4.72 -14.54 -4.75
N ASP A 39 -3.83 -13.87 -5.50
CA ASP A 39 -3.27 -14.39 -6.76
C ASP A 39 -2.12 -15.36 -6.46
N LYS A 40 -2.37 -16.65 -6.70
CA LYS A 40 -1.39 -17.73 -6.50
C LYS A 40 -0.10 -17.59 -7.31
N LYS A 41 -0.07 -16.69 -8.32
CA LYS A 41 1.18 -16.32 -9.02
C LYS A 41 2.22 -15.72 -8.07
N GLY A 42 1.79 -15.15 -6.95
CA GLY A 42 2.67 -14.68 -5.89
C GLY A 42 3.60 -15.74 -5.32
N LYS A 43 3.18 -17.03 -5.36
CA LYS A 43 4.03 -18.16 -4.92
C LYS A 43 5.33 -18.25 -5.69
N LYS A 44 5.29 -18.06 -7.02
CA LYS A 44 6.51 -18.07 -7.86
C LYS A 44 7.49 -16.97 -7.45
N LEU A 45 6.98 -15.76 -7.24
CA LEU A 45 7.82 -14.64 -6.77
C LEU A 45 8.40 -14.93 -5.37
N ALA A 46 7.58 -15.47 -4.46
CA ALA A 46 8.02 -15.81 -3.12
C ALA A 46 9.18 -16.82 -3.15
N ASP A 47 9.06 -17.88 -3.99
CA ASP A 47 10.13 -18.87 -4.17
C ASP A 47 11.42 -18.25 -4.75
N GLU A 48 11.29 -17.33 -5.72
CA GLU A 48 12.44 -16.62 -6.33
C GLU A 48 13.23 -15.78 -5.32
N ILE A 49 12.56 -15.14 -4.35
CA ILE A 49 13.19 -14.21 -3.40
C ILE A 49 13.39 -14.81 -2.00
N GLY A 50 13.08 -16.10 -1.81
CA GLY A 50 13.17 -16.76 -0.51
C GLY A 50 12.17 -16.25 0.52
N ALA A 51 10.97 -15.82 0.09
CA ALA A 51 9.88 -15.32 0.92
C ALA A 51 8.86 -16.41 1.24
N ASP A 52 8.07 -16.19 2.29
CA ASP A 52 6.88 -17.00 2.55
C ASP A 52 5.68 -16.45 1.78
N PHE A 53 4.93 -17.33 1.14
CA PHE A 53 3.67 -16.99 0.48
C PHE A 53 2.46 -17.42 1.32
N PHE A 54 1.50 -16.50 1.47
CA PHE A 54 0.21 -16.78 2.09
C PHE A 54 -0.92 -16.36 1.14
N ASP A 55 -1.74 -17.34 0.74
CA ASP A 55 -3.01 -17.11 0.05
C ASP A 55 -4.02 -16.59 1.08
N THR A 56 -4.26 -15.28 1.09
CA THR A 56 -5.08 -14.63 2.12
C THR A 56 -5.88 -13.48 1.53
N ASP A 57 -7.18 -13.51 1.74
CA ASP A 57 -8.06 -12.39 1.46
C ASP A 57 -8.06 -11.41 2.65
N ILE A 58 -7.54 -10.19 2.43
CA ILE A 58 -7.50 -9.15 3.47
C ILE A 58 -8.89 -8.61 3.84
N THR A 59 -9.93 -8.93 3.08
CA THR A 59 -11.32 -8.55 3.38
C THR A 59 -12.01 -9.55 4.31
N SER A 60 -11.39 -10.72 4.53
CA SER A 60 -11.87 -11.77 5.42
C SER A 60 -11.21 -11.67 6.79
N GLU A 61 -12.00 -11.35 7.83
CA GLU A 61 -11.48 -11.25 9.20
C GLU A 61 -10.87 -12.58 9.69
N SER A 62 -11.47 -13.71 9.32
CA SER A 62 -10.96 -15.04 9.70
C SER A 62 -9.63 -15.36 9.04
N ASP A 63 -9.44 -14.96 7.77
CA ASP A 63 -8.21 -15.24 7.04
C ASP A 63 -7.06 -14.34 7.52
N VAL A 64 -7.35 -13.08 7.83
CA VAL A 64 -6.39 -12.16 8.43
C VAL A 64 -5.91 -12.66 9.80
N LYS A 65 -6.81 -13.17 10.65
CA LYS A 65 -6.44 -13.77 11.94
C LYS A 65 -5.53 -14.99 11.75
N LYS A 66 -5.91 -15.92 10.87
CA LYS A 66 -5.10 -17.11 10.55
C LYS A 66 -3.72 -16.76 10.02
N LEU A 67 -3.63 -15.73 9.15
CA LEU A 67 -2.37 -15.21 8.65
C LEU A 67 -1.46 -14.77 9.81
N VAL A 68 -1.96 -13.88 10.67
CA VAL A 68 -1.18 -13.33 11.79
C VAL A 68 -0.71 -14.45 12.73
N GLU A 69 -1.60 -15.38 13.10
CA GLU A 69 -1.27 -16.54 13.94
C GLU A 69 -0.16 -17.41 13.29
N SER A 70 -0.28 -17.69 11.99
CA SER A 70 0.68 -18.50 11.25
C SER A 70 2.06 -17.82 11.18
N VAL A 71 2.09 -16.51 10.91
CA VAL A 71 3.34 -15.74 10.89
C VAL A 71 4.00 -15.74 12.28
N ILE A 72 3.23 -15.52 13.34
CA ILE A 72 3.76 -15.55 14.71
C ILE A 72 4.25 -16.95 15.07
N LYS A 73 3.51 -17.99 14.73
CA LYS A 73 3.94 -19.38 14.99
C LYS A 73 5.29 -19.69 14.31
N LYS A 74 5.49 -19.20 13.08
CA LYS A 74 6.69 -19.49 12.29
C LYS A 74 7.88 -18.61 12.65
N HIS A 75 7.65 -17.31 12.89
CA HIS A 75 8.72 -16.31 13.02
C HIS A 75 8.85 -15.71 14.42
N GLY A 76 7.88 -15.93 15.30
CA GLY A 76 7.86 -15.41 16.67
C GLY A 76 7.51 -13.92 16.80
N LYS A 77 7.51 -13.17 15.68
CA LYS A 77 7.30 -11.71 15.66
C LYS A 77 6.77 -11.21 14.33
N ILE A 78 6.28 -9.96 14.31
CA ILE A 78 6.00 -9.18 13.10
C ILE A 78 6.60 -7.79 13.32
N ASP A 79 7.62 -7.42 12.54
CA ASP A 79 8.30 -6.13 12.68
C ASP A 79 7.64 -5.04 11.84
N ALA A 80 7.05 -5.39 10.68
CA ALA A 80 6.38 -4.42 9.83
C ALA A 80 5.19 -5.00 9.06
N LEU A 81 4.24 -4.11 8.74
CA LEU A 81 3.12 -4.33 7.84
C LEU A 81 3.15 -3.29 6.72
N VAL A 82 3.05 -3.74 5.47
CA VAL A 82 2.85 -2.90 4.31
C VAL A 82 1.47 -3.19 3.73
N ASN A 83 0.51 -2.31 4.00
CA ASN A 83 -0.82 -2.34 3.42
C ASN A 83 -0.76 -1.80 1.99
N ASN A 84 -0.69 -2.69 1.00
CA ASN A 84 -0.56 -2.34 -0.40
C ASN A 84 -1.61 -3.02 -1.29
N ALA A 85 -2.32 -4.05 -0.83
CA ALA A 85 -3.37 -4.71 -1.59
C ALA A 85 -4.42 -3.71 -2.13
N TYR A 86 -5.02 -4.05 -3.27
CA TYR A 86 -5.98 -3.20 -3.95
C TYR A 86 -7.23 -3.99 -4.34
N PRO A 87 -7.99 -4.51 -3.34
CA PRO A 87 -9.24 -5.19 -3.62
C PRO A 87 -10.28 -4.22 -4.16
N ARG A 88 -11.07 -4.69 -5.12
CA ARG A 88 -12.12 -3.93 -5.80
C ARG A 88 -13.16 -4.87 -6.38
N ASN A 89 -14.40 -4.42 -6.46
CA ASN A 89 -15.46 -5.19 -7.09
C ASN A 89 -15.42 -5.05 -8.64
N LYS A 90 -16.33 -5.77 -9.31
CA LYS A 90 -16.42 -5.79 -10.78
C LYS A 90 -16.87 -4.46 -11.40
N ASP A 91 -17.57 -3.63 -10.63
CA ASP A 91 -18.17 -2.36 -11.09
C ASP A 91 -17.25 -1.15 -10.84
N TYR A 92 -16.07 -1.37 -10.27
CA TYR A 92 -15.09 -0.33 -9.98
C TYR A 92 -14.60 0.38 -11.23
N GLY A 93 -14.51 1.70 -11.18
CA GLY A 93 -13.98 2.52 -12.28
C GLY A 93 -15.01 3.07 -13.23
N LYS A 94 -16.28 3.01 -12.88
CA LYS A 94 -17.37 3.70 -13.61
C LYS A 94 -17.23 5.22 -13.47
N LYS A 95 -17.94 5.98 -14.33
CA LYS A 95 -18.08 7.42 -14.18
C LYS A 95 -18.89 7.73 -12.93
N PHE A 96 -18.69 8.92 -12.35
CA PHE A 96 -19.31 9.33 -11.09
C PHE A 96 -20.84 9.11 -11.08
N GLU A 97 -21.52 9.52 -12.15
CA GLU A 97 -22.98 9.40 -12.31
C GLU A 97 -23.49 7.96 -12.42
N ASP A 98 -22.61 7.01 -12.78
CA ASP A 98 -22.93 5.59 -12.99
C ASP A 98 -22.58 4.70 -11.80
N VAL A 99 -21.95 5.27 -10.75
CA VAL A 99 -21.57 4.51 -9.55
C VAL A 99 -22.79 4.32 -8.66
N THR A 100 -23.16 3.07 -8.38
CA THR A 100 -24.25 2.77 -7.44
C THR A 100 -23.76 2.91 -6.00
N TYR A 101 -24.68 3.25 -5.08
CA TYR A 101 -24.38 3.35 -3.66
C TYR A 101 -23.78 2.05 -3.10
N ASP A 102 -24.35 0.90 -3.48
CA ASP A 102 -23.88 -0.42 -3.03
C ASP A 102 -22.44 -0.69 -3.49
N SER A 103 -22.14 -0.42 -4.78
CA SER A 103 -20.78 -0.57 -5.32
C SER A 103 -19.79 0.35 -4.61
N PHE A 104 -20.18 1.60 -4.33
CA PHE A 104 -19.36 2.55 -3.57
C PHE A 104 -19.04 2.01 -2.17
N CYS A 105 -20.06 1.58 -1.42
CA CYS A 105 -19.91 1.04 -0.06
C CYS A 105 -19.06 -0.24 -0.04
N GLU A 106 -19.30 -1.15 -1.00
CA GLU A 106 -18.54 -2.39 -1.13
C GLU A 106 -17.05 -2.12 -1.35
N ASN A 107 -16.70 -1.23 -2.29
CA ASN A 107 -15.30 -0.87 -2.56
C ASN A 107 -14.61 -0.24 -1.34
N ILE A 108 -15.31 0.63 -0.60
CA ILE A 108 -14.79 1.18 0.66
C ILE A 108 -14.56 0.07 1.68
N SER A 109 -15.53 -0.82 1.87
CA SER A 109 -15.44 -1.95 2.80
C SER A 109 -14.27 -2.87 2.46
N MET A 110 -14.12 -3.24 1.19
CA MET A 110 -13.04 -4.13 0.74
C MET A 110 -11.66 -3.50 0.95
N HIS A 111 -11.46 -2.28 0.48
CA HIS A 111 -10.12 -1.69 0.41
C HIS A 111 -9.72 -1.00 1.74
N LEU A 112 -10.50 0.00 2.17
CA LEU A 112 -10.22 0.70 3.43
C LEU A 112 -10.45 -0.23 4.63
N GLY A 113 -11.52 -1.02 4.58
CA GLY A 113 -11.83 -2.04 5.59
C GLY A 113 -10.76 -3.11 5.67
N GLY A 114 -10.24 -3.61 4.54
CA GLY A 114 -9.13 -4.57 4.52
C GLY A 114 -7.85 -4.01 5.15
N TYR A 115 -7.49 -2.75 4.88
CA TYR A 115 -6.36 -2.09 5.54
C TYR A 115 -6.57 -1.95 7.05
N PHE A 116 -7.80 -1.62 7.46
CA PHE A 116 -8.17 -1.58 8.87
C PHE A 116 -8.03 -2.96 9.53
N LEU A 117 -8.56 -4.03 8.93
CA LEU A 117 -8.47 -5.39 9.45
C LEU A 117 -7.02 -5.83 9.65
N MET A 118 -6.18 -5.66 8.61
CA MET A 118 -4.76 -5.98 8.68
C MET A 118 -4.04 -5.17 9.78
N ALA A 119 -4.26 -3.86 9.82
CA ALA A 119 -3.65 -2.99 10.83
C ALA A 119 -4.08 -3.38 12.24
N ARG A 120 -5.38 -3.67 12.46
CA ARG A 120 -5.94 -4.08 13.75
C ARG A 120 -5.31 -5.39 14.26
N GLU A 121 -5.27 -6.42 13.43
CA GLU A 121 -4.78 -7.73 13.88
C GLU A 121 -3.26 -7.74 14.06
N VAL A 122 -2.51 -7.11 13.17
CA VAL A 122 -1.05 -7.01 13.28
C VAL A 122 -0.64 -6.14 14.46
N SER A 123 -1.31 -5.00 14.68
CA SER A 123 -0.96 -4.10 15.79
C SER A 123 -1.16 -4.73 17.16
N LYS A 124 -2.10 -5.68 17.35
CA LYS A 124 -2.24 -6.43 18.61
C LYS A 124 -0.93 -7.14 19.01
N MET A 125 -0.20 -7.67 18.02
CA MET A 125 1.09 -8.30 18.25
C MET A 125 2.20 -7.27 18.45
N MET A 126 2.22 -6.22 17.64
CA MET A 126 3.20 -5.13 17.77
C MET A 126 3.08 -4.40 19.12
N MET A 127 1.87 -4.21 19.65
CA MET A 127 1.65 -3.63 20.99
C MET A 127 2.27 -4.51 22.10
N LYS A 128 2.13 -5.84 22.01
CA LYS A 128 2.79 -6.77 22.94
C LYS A 128 4.31 -6.73 22.82
N GLN A 129 4.83 -6.55 21.60
CA GLN A 129 6.27 -6.42 21.30
C GLN A 129 6.82 -5.04 21.70
N LYS A 130 5.95 -4.02 21.91
CA LYS A 130 6.31 -2.60 22.09
C LYS A 130 7.19 -2.07 20.95
N SER A 131 6.96 -2.53 19.75
CA SER A 131 7.72 -2.15 18.55
C SER A 131 6.98 -2.56 17.30
N GLY A 132 7.03 -1.73 16.26
CA GLY A 132 6.47 -2.06 14.96
C GLY A 132 6.48 -0.89 13.98
N VAL A 133 6.29 -1.20 12.70
CA VAL A 133 6.12 -0.21 11.64
C VAL A 133 4.94 -0.61 10.74
N ILE A 134 4.02 0.32 10.49
CA ILE A 134 2.93 0.14 9.53
C ILE A 134 3.08 1.17 8.42
N ILE A 135 3.10 0.70 7.18
CA ILE A 135 3.11 1.56 5.99
C ILE A 135 1.85 1.33 5.19
N ASN A 136 1.05 2.38 5.03
CA ASN A 136 -0.17 2.36 4.24
C ASN A 136 0.09 2.92 2.83
N LYS A 137 -0.45 2.27 1.80
CA LYS A 137 -0.39 2.73 0.42
C LYS A 137 -1.51 3.74 0.15
N GLY A 138 -1.18 5.02 0.20
CA GLY A 138 -2.04 6.13 -0.20
C GLY A 138 -2.07 6.37 -1.71
N SER A 139 -2.31 7.61 -2.06
CA SER A 139 -2.24 8.17 -3.42
C SER A 139 -2.28 9.69 -3.33
N ILE A 140 -1.76 10.38 -4.35
CA ILE A 140 -2.01 11.82 -4.53
C ILE A 140 -3.51 12.14 -4.52
N TYR A 141 -4.35 11.26 -5.05
CA TYR A 141 -5.81 11.44 -5.06
C TYR A 141 -6.50 11.22 -3.71
N GLY A 142 -5.75 10.96 -2.65
CA GLY A 142 -6.25 11.02 -1.28
C GLY A 142 -6.21 12.42 -0.66
N PHE A 143 -5.52 13.39 -1.28
CA PHE A 143 -5.41 14.76 -0.77
C PHE A 143 -5.46 15.84 -1.87
N ALA A 144 -5.21 15.48 -3.13
CA ALA A 144 -5.31 16.37 -4.28
C ALA A 144 -6.49 15.97 -5.18
N ALA A 145 -7.21 16.96 -5.71
CA ALA A 145 -8.31 16.70 -6.63
C ALA A 145 -7.82 16.10 -7.95
N PRO A 146 -8.54 15.13 -8.54
CA PRO A 146 -8.21 14.61 -9.86
C PRO A 146 -8.26 15.70 -10.94
N ARG A 147 -7.27 15.72 -11.82
CA ARG A 147 -7.25 16.58 -13.01
C ARG A 147 -7.90 15.82 -14.17
N PHE A 148 -9.25 15.79 -14.24
CA PHE A 148 -9.99 14.99 -15.22
C PHE A 148 -9.60 15.26 -16.69
N GLY A 149 -9.06 16.44 -17.01
CA GLY A 149 -8.57 16.77 -18.34
C GLY A 149 -7.48 15.84 -18.89
N ILE A 150 -6.72 15.16 -18.03
CA ILE A 150 -5.70 14.20 -18.49
C ILE A 150 -6.28 12.92 -19.09
N TYR A 151 -7.54 12.58 -18.74
CA TYR A 151 -8.23 11.39 -19.23
C TYR A 151 -9.00 11.66 -20.55
N LYS A 152 -9.04 12.92 -21.02
CA LYS A 152 -9.76 13.30 -22.24
C LYS A 152 -9.21 12.52 -23.44
N GLY A 153 -10.11 11.95 -24.24
CA GLY A 153 -9.74 11.11 -25.39
C GLY A 153 -9.45 9.63 -25.02
N THR A 154 -9.58 9.26 -23.75
CA THR A 154 -9.43 7.86 -23.31
C THR A 154 -10.73 7.31 -22.73
N LYS A 155 -10.83 5.98 -22.55
CA LYS A 155 -11.94 5.33 -21.82
C LYS A 155 -11.76 5.34 -20.31
N MET A 156 -10.66 5.92 -19.80
CA MET A 156 -10.32 5.94 -18.38
C MET A 156 -10.93 7.14 -17.67
N THR A 157 -11.17 6.99 -16.39
CA THR A 157 -11.52 8.06 -15.46
C THR A 157 -10.82 7.82 -14.11
N MET A 158 -10.91 8.80 -13.22
CA MET A 158 -10.54 8.59 -11.81
C MET A 158 -11.79 8.20 -11.03
N PRO A 159 -11.86 6.96 -10.48
CA PRO A 159 -13.03 6.51 -9.74
C PRO A 159 -13.25 7.33 -8.47
N VAL A 160 -14.51 7.65 -8.18
CA VAL A 160 -14.85 8.41 -6.96
C VAL A 160 -14.51 7.62 -5.69
N GLU A 161 -14.73 6.30 -5.72
CA GLU A 161 -14.39 5.39 -4.63
C GLU A 161 -12.89 5.46 -4.29
N TYR A 162 -12.04 5.56 -5.33
CA TYR A 162 -10.59 5.63 -5.13
C TYR A 162 -10.19 6.87 -4.34
N ALA A 163 -10.71 8.03 -4.70
CA ALA A 163 -10.41 9.27 -4.00
C ALA A 163 -10.88 9.22 -2.54
N ALA A 164 -12.11 8.74 -2.30
CA ALA A 164 -12.66 8.57 -0.95
C ALA A 164 -11.83 7.58 -0.10
N ILE A 165 -11.50 6.41 -0.66
CA ILE A 165 -10.68 5.39 0.01
C ILE A 165 -9.30 5.94 0.35
N LYS A 166 -8.62 6.59 -0.59
CA LYS A 166 -7.25 7.08 -0.38
C LYS A 166 -7.20 8.25 0.60
N GLY A 167 -8.23 9.09 0.62
CA GLY A 167 -8.43 10.09 1.69
C GLY A 167 -8.59 9.43 3.06
N GLY A 168 -9.44 8.40 3.13
CA GLY A 168 -9.62 7.59 4.34
C GLY A 168 -8.33 6.92 4.81
N VAL A 169 -7.53 6.35 3.90
CA VAL A 169 -6.23 5.71 4.22
C VAL A 169 -5.25 6.72 4.82
N ILE A 170 -5.15 7.93 4.26
CA ILE A 170 -4.26 8.97 4.80
C ILE A 170 -4.69 9.36 6.21
N ASN A 171 -6.00 9.54 6.46
CA ASN A 171 -6.48 9.90 7.79
C ASN A 171 -6.40 8.72 8.78
N LEU A 172 -6.68 7.48 8.34
CA LEU A 172 -6.46 6.27 9.14
C LEU A 172 -5.00 6.14 9.59
N THR A 173 -4.05 6.52 8.73
CA THR A 173 -2.62 6.57 9.08
C THR A 173 -2.35 7.48 10.28
N ARG A 174 -2.91 8.68 10.27
CA ARG A 174 -2.77 9.65 11.38
C ARG A 174 -3.40 9.14 12.67
N TYR A 175 -4.61 8.59 12.57
CA TYR A 175 -5.30 7.98 13.71
C TYR A 175 -4.45 6.87 14.35
N LEU A 176 -3.98 5.92 13.53
CA LEU A 176 -3.17 4.81 14.01
C LEU A 176 -1.83 5.26 14.57
N ALA A 177 -1.17 6.25 13.96
CA ALA A 177 0.07 6.82 14.47
C ALA A 177 -0.09 7.43 15.86
N SER A 178 -1.19 8.15 16.08
CA SER A 178 -1.52 8.73 17.39
C SER A 178 -1.85 7.66 18.43
N TYR A 179 -2.69 6.68 18.05
CA TYR A 179 -3.15 5.65 18.97
C TYR A 179 -2.06 4.64 19.35
N LEU A 180 -1.19 4.28 18.39
CA LEU A 180 -0.15 3.25 18.58
C LEU A 180 1.20 3.81 19.04
N GLY A 181 1.35 5.13 19.11
CA GLY A 181 2.60 5.79 19.47
C GLY A 181 3.11 5.41 20.86
N GLU A 182 2.21 5.24 21.85
CA GLU A 182 2.57 4.80 23.20
C GLU A 182 3.21 3.41 23.25
N TYR A 183 2.98 2.57 22.21
CA TYR A 183 3.56 1.24 22.06
C TYR A 183 4.84 1.24 21.21
N ASN A 184 5.41 2.42 20.90
CA ASN A 184 6.57 2.56 20.03
C ASN A 184 6.35 1.96 18.63
N ILE A 185 5.15 2.15 18.08
CA ILE A 185 4.77 1.72 16.73
C ILE A 185 4.62 2.96 15.84
N ARG A 186 5.36 2.99 14.72
CA ARG A 186 5.27 4.07 13.73
C ARG A 186 4.28 3.69 12.64
N VAL A 187 3.47 4.64 12.21
CA VAL A 187 2.53 4.44 11.10
C VAL A 187 2.66 5.59 10.12
N ASN A 188 3.00 5.29 8.86
CA ASN A 188 3.14 6.29 7.81
C ASN A 188 2.41 5.86 6.53
N CYS A 189 2.20 6.80 5.63
CA CYS A 189 1.58 6.60 4.34
C CYS A 189 2.58 6.96 3.23
N ILE A 190 2.62 6.16 2.16
CA ILE A 190 3.29 6.52 0.90
C ILE A 190 2.21 6.82 -0.12
N SER A 191 2.17 8.05 -0.63
CA SER A 191 1.22 8.51 -1.64
C SER A 191 1.94 8.75 -2.97
N PRO A 192 1.92 7.75 -3.88
CA PRO A 192 2.50 7.93 -5.20
C PRO A 192 1.64 8.78 -6.12
N GLY A 193 2.29 9.38 -7.08
CA GLY A 193 1.68 9.84 -8.32
C GLY A 193 1.26 8.69 -9.23
N GLY A 194 1.02 8.99 -10.50
CA GLY A 194 0.74 7.98 -11.51
C GLY A 194 1.92 7.03 -11.71
N VAL A 195 1.68 5.74 -11.53
CA VAL A 195 2.65 4.69 -11.84
C VAL A 195 2.33 4.09 -13.19
N PHE A 196 3.33 3.97 -14.06
CA PHE A 196 3.14 3.40 -15.39
C PHE A 196 2.80 1.91 -15.32
N ASN A 197 1.71 1.54 -16.00
CA ASN A 197 1.21 0.18 -16.09
C ASN A 197 0.45 -0.02 -17.41
N GLY A 198 1.09 0.37 -18.53
CA GLY A 198 0.49 0.21 -19.86
C GLY A 198 -0.64 1.18 -20.20
N GLN A 199 -0.70 2.36 -19.55
CA GLN A 199 -1.70 3.38 -19.88
C GLN A 199 -1.54 3.88 -21.32
N PRO A 200 -2.65 4.36 -21.96
CA PRO A 200 -2.60 4.95 -23.30
C PRO A 200 -1.59 6.09 -23.42
N ALA A 201 -0.90 6.19 -24.56
CA ALA A 201 0.15 7.17 -24.78
C ALA A 201 -0.33 8.62 -24.58
N GLU A 202 -1.56 8.93 -24.96
CA GLU A 202 -2.19 10.24 -24.77
C GLU A 202 -2.29 10.62 -23.30
N LEU A 203 -2.68 9.65 -22.46
CA LEU A 203 -2.75 9.84 -21.00
C LEU A 203 -1.35 10.05 -20.43
N VAL A 204 -0.39 9.21 -20.79
CA VAL A 204 1.02 9.35 -20.34
C VAL A 204 1.57 10.71 -20.69
N LYS A 205 1.38 11.15 -21.95
CA LYS A 205 1.82 12.48 -22.44
C LYS A 205 1.13 13.61 -21.68
N SER A 206 -0.17 13.49 -21.42
CA SER A 206 -0.95 14.51 -20.70
C SER A 206 -0.57 14.57 -19.22
N TYR A 207 -0.27 13.43 -18.61
CA TYR A 207 0.22 13.33 -17.25
C TYR A 207 1.61 13.96 -17.11
N SER A 208 2.57 13.59 -17.98
CA SER A 208 3.97 14.08 -17.93
C SER A 208 4.10 15.59 -18.07
N LYS A 209 3.18 16.25 -18.79
CA LYS A 209 3.14 17.72 -18.87
C LYS A 209 2.80 18.42 -17.55
N LYS A 210 2.37 17.67 -16.54
CA LYS A 210 1.96 18.20 -15.23
C LYS A 210 2.96 17.87 -14.12
N THR A 211 3.98 17.08 -14.41
CA THR A 211 5.08 16.83 -13.47
C THR A 211 6.08 17.97 -13.50
N VAL A 212 6.57 18.38 -12.34
CA VAL A 212 7.45 19.56 -12.19
C VAL A 212 8.88 19.24 -12.61
N ALA A 213 9.41 18.08 -12.20
CA ALA A 213 10.76 17.66 -12.57
C ALA A 213 10.84 17.01 -13.97
N GLY A 214 9.70 16.83 -14.65
CA GLY A 214 9.63 16.40 -16.04
C GLY A 214 9.90 14.93 -16.29
N LYS A 215 9.97 14.08 -15.24
CA LYS A 215 10.19 12.64 -15.36
C LYS A 215 8.92 11.87 -15.76
N GLY A 216 7.74 12.44 -15.49
CA GLY A 216 6.46 11.85 -15.88
C GLY A 216 5.92 10.82 -14.88
N MET A 217 5.31 9.74 -15.41
CA MET A 217 4.82 8.67 -14.55
C MET A 217 5.98 7.88 -13.94
N LEU A 218 5.79 7.45 -12.70
CA LEU A 218 6.76 6.65 -11.97
C LEU A 218 6.89 5.24 -12.57
N ASP A 219 8.09 4.68 -12.49
CA ASP A 219 8.30 3.22 -12.58
C ASP A 219 7.89 2.56 -11.25
N LYS A 220 7.53 1.28 -11.31
CA LYS A 220 7.14 0.49 -10.13
C LYS A 220 8.21 0.44 -9.04
N ASN A 221 9.49 0.62 -9.39
CA ASN A 221 10.62 0.57 -8.46
C ASN A 221 10.91 1.90 -7.78
N ASP A 222 10.40 3.02 -8.30
CA ASP A 222 10.68 4.37 -7.77
C ASP A 222 10.21 4.58 -6.32
N LEU A 223 9.27 3.75 -5.87
CA LEU A 223 8.75 3.81 -4.51
C LEU A 223 9.53 2.96 -3.50
N SER A 224 10.37 2.03 -3.98
CA SER A 224 11.07 1.06 -3.14
C SER A 224 12.04 1.74 -2.17
N GLY A 225 12.77 2.75 -2.61
CA GLY A 225 13.67 3.52 -1.74
C GLY A 225 12.95 4.19 -0.57
N THR A 226 11.78 4.81 -0.84
CA THR A 226 10.95 5.43 0.19
C THR A 226 10.41 4.38 1.17
N LEU A 227 9.98 3.22 0.67
CA LEU A 227 9.52 2.13 1.54
C LEU A 227 10.65 1.66 2.47
N ILE A 228 11.82 1.34 1.93
CA ILE A 228 12.98 0.87 2.69
C ILE A 228 13.40 1.91 3.74
N PHE A 229 13.43 3.21 3.39
CA PHE A 229 13.68 4.29 4.34
C PHE A 229 12.67 4.29 5.49
N LEU A 230 11.36 4.22 5.20
CA LEU A 230 10.33 4.25 6.22
C LEU A 230 10.29 3.00 7.11
N LEU A 231 10.74 1.85 6.61
CA LEU A 231 10.87 0.61 7.38
C LEU A 231 12.13 0.60 8.26
N SER A 232 13.15 1.38 7.92
CA SER A 232 14.45 1.41 8.60
C SER A 232 14.46 2.33 9.83
N ASP A 233 15.54 2.24 10.61
CA ASP A 233 15.77 3.11 11.77
C ASP A 233 16.14 4.55 11.38
N ALA A 234 16.48 4.80 10.11
CA ALA A 234 16.70 6.15 9.58
C ALA A 234 15.44 7.05 9.69
N SER A 235 14.25 6.44 9.77
CA SER A 235 12.97 7.13 9.92
C SER A 235 12.35 7.02 11.33
N LYS A 236 13.16 6.71 12.37
CA LYS A 236 12.67 6.46 13.73
C LYS A 236 11.83 7.58 14.37
N HIS A 237 12.00 8.81 13.90
CA HIS A 237 11.22 9.97 14.35
C HIS A 237 10.11 10.39 13.37
N ILE A 238 9.83 9.57 12.34
CA ILE A 238 8.78 9.85 11.34
C ILE A 238 7.59 8.93 11.62
N THR A 239 6.47 9.52 12.03
CA THR A 239 5.18 8.84 12.23
C THR A 239 4.02 9.79 11.90
N GLY A 240 2.88 9.25 11.45
CA GLY A 240 1.70 10.01 11.05
C GLY A 240 1.83 10.77 9.74
N GLN A 241 2.94 10.57 8.99
CA GLN A 241 3.23 11.36 7.80
C GLN A 241 2.67 10.70 6.53
N ASN A 242 2.29 11.55 5.59
CA ASN A 242 1.97 11.19 4.21
C ASN A 242 3.14 11.61 3.31
N ILE A 243 3.99 10.66 2.93
CA ILE A 243 5.15 10.91 2.06
C ILE A 243 4.70 10.83 0.61
N VAL A 244 4.75 11.95 -0.08
CA VAL A 244 4.36 12.07 -1.49
C VAL A 244 5.56 11.75 -2.37
N VAL A 245 5.34 10.89 -3.38
CA VAL A 245 6.33 10.52 -4.39
C VAL A 245 5.65 10.62 -5.75
N ASP A 246 5.73 11.77 -6.43
CA ASP A 246 4.89 12.06 -7.58
C ASP A 246 5.53 12.97 -8.64
N ASP A 247 6.83 13.20 -8.57
CA ASP A 247 7.56 14.11 -9.48
C ASP A 247 6.96 15.55 -9.47
N GLY A 248 6.39 15.97 -8.32
CA GLY A 248 5.78 17.29 -8.15
C GLY A 248 4.42 17.46 -8.84
N TRP A 249 3.77 16.37 -9.25
CA TRP A 249 2.48 16.43 -9.98
C TRP A 249 1.35 17.06 -9.15
N SER A 250 1.37 16.94 -7.84
CA SER A 250 0.33 17.46 -6.92
C SER A 250 0.55 18.91 -6.45
N LEU A 251 1.60 19.57 -6.92
CA LEU A 251 1.90 20.98 -6.65
C LEU A 251 1.01 21.95 -7.43
#